data_d68967ddec2bce93a3e2614617e554a0
#
_entry.id   d68967ddec2bce93a3e2614617e554a0
#
_cell.length_a   1.000
_cell.length_b   1.000
_cell.length_c   1.000
_cell.angle_alpha   90.00
_cell.angle_beta   90.00
_cell.angle_gamma   90.00
#
_symmetry.space_group_name_H-M   'P 1'
#
loop_
_entity.id
_entity.type
_entity.pdbx_description
1 polymer ?
#
loop_
_entity_poly.entity_id
_entity_poly.type
_entity_poly.pdbx_seq_one_letter_code
_entity_poly.pdbx_strand_id
1 'polypeptide(L)'
;MLLFLVPLVLALLAMMLGGRPEKLAALPFRAVWLVVIAFGTQWIVVRIPGTNPAPLLGGAVVASYTLLLGFLWLNRRMPGLKLALAGTLLNLAVLAANGGFMPVAPATLAAVHLERPNAVIGQRVALSKDILLP
;
A
#
# COMPACT_ATOMS: atom_id res chain seq x y z
N MET A 1 -7.24 -12.53 4.82
CA MET A 1 -8.54 -12.76 4.17
C MET A 1 -9.55 -11.64 4.43
N LEU A 2 -9.78 -11.20 5.67
CA LEU A 2 -10.74 -10.11 5.96
C LEU A 2 -10.47 -8.81 5.20
N LEU A 3 -9.20 -8.46 4.97
CA LEU A 3 -8.80 -7.22 4.30
C LEU A 3 -9.29 -7.14 2.84
N PHE A 4 -9.47 -8.27 2.18
CA PHE A 4 -10.02 -8.34 0.81
C PHE A 4 -11.54 -8.55 0.80
N LEU A 5 -12.10 -9.13 1.86
CA LEU A 5 -13.55 -9.35 1.98
C LEU A 5 -14.30 -8.03 2.15
N VAL A 6 -13.80 -7.11 2.98
CA VAL A 6 -14.47 -5.83 3.24
C VAL A 6 -14.66 -5.00 1.95
N PRO A 7 -13.61 -4.70 1.15
CA PRO A 7 -13.81 -3.95 -0.10
C PRO A 7 -14.65 -4.72 -1.12
N LEU A 8 -14.57 -6.05 -1.17
CA LEU A 8 -15.42 -6.86 -2.03
C LEU A 8 -16.90 -6.75 -1.65
N VAL A 9 -17.22 -6.90 -0.36
CA VAL A 9 -18.59 -6.76 0.15
C VAL A 9 -19.12 -5.35 -0.09
N LEU A 10 -18.31 -4.31 0.15
CA LEU A 10 -18.71 -2.92 -0.13
C LEU A 10 -18.95 -2.70 -1.63
N ALA A 11 -18.13 -3.28 -2.50
CA ALA A 11 -18.33 -3.20 -3.95
C ALA A 11 -19.63 -3.90 -4.38
N LEU A 12 -19.92 -5.09 -3.85
CA LEU A 12 -21.16 -5.81 -4.11
C LEU A 12 -22.39 -5.04 -3.61
N LEU A 13 -22.32 -4.50 -2.39
CA LEU A 13 -23.39 -3.65 -1.84
C LEU A 13 -23.62 -2.40 -2.70
N ALA A 14 -22.55 -1.73 -3.14
CA ALA A 14 -22.66 -0.58 -4.02
C ALA A 14 -23.34 -0.96 -5.35
N MET A 15 -23.03 -2.12 -5.92
CA MET A 15 -23.70 -2.63 -7.13
C MET A 15 -25.17 -2.94 -6.87
N MET A 16 -25.52 -3.57 -5.75
CA MET A 16 -26.92 -3.85 -5.36
C MET A 16 -27.72 -2.57 -5.14
N LEU A 17 -27.09 -1.49 -4.68
CA LEU A 17 -27.71 -0.15 -4.51
C LEU A 17 -27.77 0.67 -5.81
N GLY A 18 -27.57 0.02 -6.97
CA GLY A 18 -27.66 0.67 -8.28
C GLY A 18 -26.35 1.28 -8.79
N GLY A 19 -25.23 0.96 -8.14
CA GLY A 19 -23.89 1.34 -8.63
C GLY A 19 -23.62 0.68 -9.99
N ARG A 20 -23.12 1.44 -10.94
CA ARG A 20 -22.81 0.98 -12.30
C ARG A 20 -21.30 0.95 -12.50
N PRO A 21 -20.66 -0.22 -12.50
CA PRO A 21 -19.22 -0.35 -12.67
C PRO A 21 -18.72 0.21 -14.02
N GLU A 22 -19.59 0.22 -15.06
CA GLU A 22 -19.27 0.80 -16.36
C GLU A 22 -18.95 2.31 -16.25
N LYS A 23 -19.60 3.00 -15.31
CA LYS A 23 -19.32 4.42 -15.05
C LYS A 23 -17.96 4.66 -14.43
N LEU A 24 -17.42 3.69 -13.67
CA LEU A 24 -16.07 3.74 -13.13
C LEU A 24 -15.01 3.59 -14.24
N ALA A 25 -15.26 2.68 -15.18
CA ALA A 25 -14.38 2.49 -16.34
C ALA A 25 -14.37 3.70 -17.28
N ALA A 26 -15.46 4.48 -17.31
CA ALA A 26 -15.59 5.69 -18.12
C ALA A 26 -15.01 6.94 -17.44
N LEU A 27 -14.47 6.84 -16.21
CA LEU A 27 -13.88 8.00 -15.54
C LEU A 27 -12.60 8.45 -16.25
N PRO A 28 -12.47 9.76 -16.57
CA PRO A 28 -11.31 10.30 -17.27
C PRO A 28 -10.13 10.48 -16.31
N PHE A 29 -9.55 9.37 -15.83
CA PHE A 29 -8.37 9.42 -14.99
C PHE A 29 -7.16 9.97 -15.74
N ARG A 30 -6.47 10.92 -15.11
CA ARG A 30 -5.22 11.49 -15.61
C ARG A 30 -4.02 10.72 -15.07
N ALA A 31 -3.03 10.49 -15.92
CA ALA A 31 -1.73 9.91 -15.54
C ALA A 31 -1.83 8.54 -14.84
N VAL A 32 -2.67 7.62 -15.31
CA VAL A 32 -2.83 6.25 -14.77
C VAL A 32 -1.50 5.49 -14.76
N TRP A 33 -0.59 5.80 -15.66
CA TRP A 33 0.75 5.21 -15.70
C TRP A 33 1.55 5.42 -14.40
N LEU A 34 1.28 6.50 -13.63
CA LEU A 34 1.87 6.71 -12.30
C LEU A 34 1.52 5.57 -11.34
N VAL A 35 0.28 5.10 -11.40
CA VAL A 35 -0.21 3.98 -10.59
C VAL A 35 0.50 2.69 -10.98
N VAL A 36 0.64 2.44 -12.29
CA VAL A 36 1.31 1.25 -12.82
C VAL A 36 2.79 1.22 -12.38
N ILE A 37 3.51 2.34 -12.52
CA ILE A 37 4.90 2.44 -12.07
C ILE A 37 5.00 2.28 -10.56
N ALA A 38 4.11 2.94 -9.78
CA ALA A 38 4.13 2.86 -8.33
C ALA A 38 3.95 1.41 -7.83
N PHE A 39 2.92 0.72 -8.31
CA PHE A 39 2.70 -0.68 -7.92
C PHE A 39 3.76 -1.62 -8.47
N GLY A 40 4.24 -1.41 -9.69
CA GLY A 40 5.35 -2.16 -10.27
C GLY A 40 6.61 -2.05 -9.41
N THR A 41 6.96 -0.84 -8.96
CA THR A 41 8.08 -0.61 -8.04
C THR A 41 7.88 -1.36 -6.73
N GLN A 42 6.71 -1.27 -6.10
CA GLN A 42 6.42 -2.00 -4.86
C GLN A 42 6.50 -3.52 -5.06
N TRP A 43 5.98 -4.02 -6.17
CA TRP A 43 6.04 -5.45 -6.50
C TRP A 43 7.47 -5.94 -6.64
N ILE A 44 8.34 -5.16 -7.31
CA ILE A 44 9.77 -5.49 -7.45
C ILE A 44 10.44 -5.50 -6.06
N VAL A 45 10.24 -4.45 -5.25
CA VAL A 45 10.85 -4.36 -3.91
C VAL A 45 10.47 -5.55 -3.03
N VAL A 46 9.20 -5.97 -3.07
CA VAL A 46 8.73 -7.13 -2.29
C VAL A 46 9.41 -8.42 -2.75
N ARG A 47 9.76 -8.55 -4.03
CA ARG A 47 10.41 -9.74 -4.61
C ARG A 47 11.91 -9.82 -4.34
N ILE A 48 12.56 -8.72 -3.97
CA ILE A 48 13.99 -8.74 -3.64
C ILE A 48 14.21 -9.54 -2.35
N PRO A 49 14.99 -10.62 -2.41
CA PRO A 49 15.26 -11.46 -1.23
C PRO A 49 16.12 -10.70 -0.21
N GLY A 50 16.02 -11.12 1.03
CA GLY A 50 16.83 -10.59 2.14
C GLY A 50 15.97 -9.90 3.21
N THR A 51 16.55 -9.84 4.39
CA THR A 51 15.91 -9.25 5.58
C THR A 51 16.49 -7.90 5.97
N ASN A 52 17.56 -7.45 5.30
CA ASN A 52 18.17 -6.16 5.58
C ASN A 52 17.31 -5.01 5.04
N PRO A 53 17.00 -4.00 5.86
CA PRO A 53 16.28 -2.80 5.44
C PRO A 53 17.22 -1.87 4.66
N ALA A 54 17.57 -2.24 3.43
CA ALA A 54 18.45 -1.43 2.59
C ALA A 54 17.82 -0.06 2.30
N PRO A 55 18.53 1.06 2.52
CA PRO A 55 17.99 2.40 2.30
C PRO A 55 17.47 2.63 0.86
N LEU A 56 18.08 1.99 -0.12
CA LEU A 56 17.65 2.04 -1.51
C LEU A 56 16.24 1.44 -1.69
N LEU A 57 15.95 0.33 -1.01
CA LEU A 57 14.63 -0.31 -1.09
C LEU A 57 13.57 0.54 -0.40
N GLY A 58 13.89 1.09 0.78
CA GLY A 58 13.01 2.03 1.48
C GLY A 58 12.74 3.29 0.65
N GLY A 59 13.78 3.85 0.05
CA GLY A 59 13.66 5.00 -0.88
C GLY A 59 12.77 4.69 -2.08
N ALA A 60 12.88 3.51 -2.66
CA ALA A 60 12.01 3.08 -3.77
C ALA A 60 10.54 2.97 -3.35
N VAL A 61 10.27 2.46 -2.12
CA VAL A 61 8.90 2.41 -1.59
C VAL A 61 8.36 3.83 -1.37
N VAL A 62 9.12 4.73 -0.75
CA VAL A 62 8.73 6.14 -0.55
C VAL A 62 8.45 6.81 -1.89
N ALA A 63 9.32 6.62 -2.89
CA ALA A 63 9.11 7.15 -4.24
C ALA A 63 7.82 6.61 -4.87
N SER A 64 7.52 5.33 -4.72
CA SER A 64 6.27 4.74 -5.24
C SER A 64 5.01 5.38 -4.61
N TYR A 65 5.01 5.63 -3.30
CA TYR A 65 3.91 6.34 -2.63
C TYR A 65 3.81 7.81 -3.06
N THR A 66 4.94 8.45 -3.36
CA THR A 66 4.95 9.82 -3.93
C THR A 66 4.31 9.85 -5.32
N LEU A 67 4.56 8.84 -6.16
CA LEU A 67 3.89 8.69 -7.45
C LEU A 67 2.38 8.49 -7.29
N LEU A 68 1.94 7.66 -6.32
CA LEU A 68 0.52 7.50 -6.01
C LEU A 68 -0.12 8.81 -5.53
N LEU A 69 0.55 9.58 -4.68
CA LEU A 69 0.09 10.91 -4.27
C LEU A 69 -0.03 11.86 -5.46
N GLY A 70 0.93 11.85 -6.38
CA GLY A 70 0.87 12.62 -7.63
C GLY A 70 -0.38 12.27 -8.46
N PHE A 71 -0.64 10.98 -8.65
CA PHE A 71 -1.85 10.51 -9.33
C PHE A 71 -3.13 10.98 -8.62
N LEU A 72 -3.23 10.79 -7.30
CA LEU A 72 -4.40 11.18 -6.51
C LEU A 72 -4.60 12.69 -6.53
N TRP A 73 -3.53 13.47 -6.45
CA TRP A 73 -3.57 14.91 -6.54
C TRP A 73 -4.08 15.41 -7.89
N LEU A 74 -3.61 14.85 -9.00
CA LEU A 74 -4.07 15.17 -10.36
C LEU A 74 -5.56 14.87 -10.55
N ASN A 75 -6.08 13.87 -9.83
CA ASN A 75 -7.46 13.40 -9.92
C ASN A 75 -8.34 13.82 -8.72
N ARG A 76 -7.87 14.67 -7.82
CA ARG A 76 -8.52 15.03 -6.54
C ARG A 76 -9.93 15.63 -6.64
N ARG A 77 -10.34 16.05 -7.84
CA ARG A 77 -11.69 16.57 -8.09
C ARG A 77 -12.75 15.46 -8.18
N MET A 78 -12.32 14.21 -8.35
CA MET A 78 -13.23 13.07 -8.39
C MET A 78 -13.70 12.68 -6.98
N PRO A 79 -14.97 12.25 -6.84
CA PRO A 79 -15.50 11.79 -5.55
C PRO A 79 -14.64 10.68 -4.93
N GLY A 80 -14.41 10.75 -3.63
CA GLY A 80 -13.65 9.74 -2.89
C GLY A 80 -12.11 9.86 -2.99
N LEU A 81 -11.54 10.46 -4.04
CA LEU A 81 -10.08 10.53 -4.21
C LEU A 81 -9.40 11.48 -3.22
N LYS A 82 -10.10 12.45 -2.65
CA LYS A 82 -9.59 13.27 -1.55
C LYS A 82 -9.33 12.44 -0.29
N LEU A 83 -10.23 11.50 0.01
CA LEU A 83 -10.06 10.59 1.14
C LEU A 83 -8.90 9.62 0.90
N ALA A 84 -8.81 9.06 -0.31
CA ALA A 84 -7.69 8.21 -0.72
C ALA A 84 -6.35 8.99 -0.65
N LEU A 85 -6.33 10.26 -1.06
CA LEU A 85 -5.17 11.14 -0.97
C LEU A 85 -4.72 11.31 0.49
N ALA A 86 -5.66 11.61 1.40
CA ALA A 86 -5.38 11.76 2.82
C ALA A 86 -4.82 10.45 3.43
N GLY A 87 -5.45 9.31 3.15
CA GLY A 87 -4.98 8.00 3.63
C GLY A 87 -3.59 7.65 3.07
N THR A 88 -3.34 7.92 1.80
CA THR A 88 -2.02 7.67 1.19
C THR A 88 -0.95 8.59 1.77
N LEU A 89 -1.29 9.85 2.09
CA LEU A 89 -0.37 10.79 2.74
C LEU A 89 0.01 10.32 4.15
N LEU A 90 -0.96 9.85 4.93
CA LEU A 90 -0.70 9.29 6.26
C LEU A 90 0.20 8.05 6.18
N ASN A 91 -0.07 7.15 5.24
CA ASN A 91 0.79 5.99 5.01
C ASN A 91 2.21 6.39 4.61
N LEU A 92 2.35 7.40 3.73
CA LEU A 92 3.66 7.90 3.35
C LEU A 92 4.41 8.51 4.54
N ALA A 93 3.73 9.23 5.43
CA ALA A 93 4.34 9.79 6.63
C ALA A 93 4.90 8.68 7.55
N VAL A 94 4.12 7.60 7.76
CA VAL A 94 4.58 6.44 8.53
C VAL A 94 5.78 5.75 7.87
N LEU A 95 5.72 5.52 6.56
CA LEU A 95 6.82 4.91 5.80
C LEU A 95 8.10 5.77 5.88
N ALA A 96 7.98 7.08 5.68
CA ALA A 96 9.13 7.99 5.73
C ALA A 96 9.77 8.01 7.12
N ALA A 97 8.96 7.99 8.20
CA ALA A 97 9.45 7.92 9.56
C ALA A 97 10.17 6.60 9.90
N ASN A 98 9.88 5.52 9.16
CA ASN A 98 10.44 4.18 9.38
C ASN A 98 11.37 3.72 8.24
N GLY A 99 12.10 4.65 7.62
CA GLY A 99 13.08 4.34 6.58
C GLY A 99 12.50 3.75 5.29
N GLY A 100 11.21 4.00 5.02
CA GLY A 100 10.50 3.51 3.84
C GLY A 100 9.81 2.16 4.02
N PHE A 101 9.75 1.64 5.25
CA PHE A 101 9.11 0.36 5.57
C PHE A 101 7.91 0.56 6.50
N MET A 102 6.94 -0.36 6.42
CA MET A 102 5.77 -0.33 7.28
C MET A 102 6.10 -1.02 8.61
N PRO A 103 5.93 -0.36 9.76
CA PRO A 103 6.20 -0.98 11.06
C PRO A 103 5.15 -2.04 11.39
N VAL A 104 5.60 -3.22 11.81
CA VAL A 104 4.75 -4.33 12.26
C VAL A 104 5.27 -4.85 13.59
N ALA A 105 4.39 -4.99 14.57
CA ALA A 105 4.74 -5.60 15.85
C ALA A 105 4.77 -7.13 15.76
N PRO A 106 5.67 -7.82 16.50
CA PRO A 106 5.71 -9.28 16.54
C PRO A 106 4.37 -9.91 16.91
N ALA A 107 3.66 -9.32 17.87
CA ALA A 107 2.34 -9.77 18.29
C ALA A 107 1.30 -9.77 17.16
N THR A 108 1.42 -8.84 16.21
CA THR A 108 0.54 -8.80 15.03
C THR A 108 0.81 -9.98 14.09
N LEU A 109 2.08 -10.34 13.89
CA LEU A 109 2.45 -11.52 13.08
C LEU A 109 1.94 -12.81 13.73
N ALA A 110 2.05 -12.91 15.06
CA ALA A 110 1.52 -14.03 15.83
C ALA A 110 0.00 -14.17 15.66
N ALA A 111 -0.73 -13.07 15.80
CA ALA A 111 -2.19 -13.06 15.69
C ALA A 111 -2.73 -13.50 14.31
N VAL A 112 -1.93 -13.35 13.25
CA VAL A 112 -2.30 -13.77 11.88
C VAL A 112 -1.62 -15.08 11.44
N HIS A 113 -1.00 -15.81 12.35
CA HIS A 113 -0.28 -17.07 12.11
C HIS A 113 0.83 -16.94 11.05
N LEU A 114 1.46 -15.77 10.96
CA LEU A 114 2.61 -15.49 10.09
C LEU A 114 3.90 -15.39 10.90
N GLU A 115 3.97 -16.06 12.05
CA GLU A 115 5.17 -16.13 12.86
C GLU A 115 6.35 -16.71 12.05
N ARG A 116 7.47 -16.02 12.15
CA ARG A 116 8.72 -16.51 11.56
C ARG A 116 9.70 -16.77 12.70
N PRO A 117 10.14 -18.02 12.90
CA PRO A 117 11.00 -18.41 14.03
C PRO A 117 12.31 -17.60 14.15
N ASN A 118 12.75 -16.99 13.04
CA ASN A 118 13.99 -16.22 12.95
C ASN A 118 13.75 -14.72 12.68
N ALA A 119 12.56 -14.18 12.99
CA ALA A 119 12.27 -12.77 12.79
C ALA A 119 12.98 -11.93 13.88
N VAL A 120 13.89 -11.06 13.48
CA VAL A 120 14.67 -10.19 14.36
C VAL A 120 14.13 -8.77 14.30
N ILE A 121 13.99 -8.13 15.46
CA ILE A 121 13.58 -6.71 15.55
C ILE A 121 14.57 -5.84 14.76
N GLY A 122 14.05 -4.88 14.00
CA GLY A 122 14.84 -4.02 13.12
C GLY A 122 15.11 -4.61 11.75
N GLN A 123 14.71 -5.86 11.49
CA GLN A 123 14.85 -6.48 10.17
C GLN A 123 13.56 -6.39 9.35
N ARG A 124 13.73 -6.36 8.03
CA ARG A 124 12.62 -6.44 7.08
C ARG A 124 12.01 -7.84 7.11
N VAL A 125 10.70 -7.90 7.11
CA VAL A 125 9.99 -9.17 6.91
C VAL A 125 10.19 -9.63 5.47
N ALA A 126 10.77 -10.82 5.29
CA ALA A 126 11.10 -11.32 3.95
C ALA A 126 9.85 -11.39 3.05
N LEU A 127 10.00 -11.02 1.79
CA LEU A 127 8.92 -10.92 0.80
C LEU A 127 7.79 -9.94 1.21
N SER A 128 8.14 -8.91 1.99
CA SER A 128 7.23 -7.85 2.41
C SER A 128 7.93 -6.50 2.35
N LYS A 129 7.15 -5.43 2.46
CA LYS A 129 7.62 -4.07 2.70
C LYS A 129 7.59 -3.68 4.19
N ASP A 130 7.40 -4.66 5.05
CA ASP A 130 7.24 -4.44 6.48
C ASP A 130 8.60 -4.60 7.20
N ILE A 131 8.77 -3.83 8.27
CA ILE A 131 9.91 -3.91 9.20
C ILE A 131 9.38 -4.30 10.59
N LEU A 132 10.07 -5.21 11.25
CA LEU A 132 9.69 -5.66 12.58
C LEU A 132 10.19 -4.63 13.61
N LEU A 133 9.26 -4.00 14.33
CA LEU A 133 9.55 -3.10 15.43
C LEU A 133 9.02 -3.66 16.76
N PRO A 134 9.59 -3.25 17.90
CA PRO A 134 9.15 -3.72 19.21
C PRO A 134 7.72 -3.33 19.51
#